data_f5eecfc6f61b798e6fe369b747934c03
#
_entry.id   f5eecfc6f61b798e6fe369b747934c03
#
_cell.length_a   1.000
_cell.length_b   1.000
_cell.length_c   1.000
_cell.angle_alpha   90.00
_cell.angle_beta   90.00
_cell.angle_gamma   90.00
#
_symmetry.space_group_name_H-M   'P 1'
#
loop_
_entity.id
_entity.type
_entity.pdbx_description
1 polymer ?
#
loop_
_entity_poly.entity_id
_entity_poly.type
_entity_poly.pdbx_seq_one_letter_code
_entity_poly.pdbx_strand_id
1 'polypeptide(L)'
;MEIEEVQENERKERIASKKQRKLLRKLEKKNLKREKKGKEALSLEQFKRRRILGRIFAIILLILIIVGGYFAYRAYKDLYKLTNGNVFGAVFGEKKKLKADSNGRTNILLFGTSPKGWDGENLTDSVMVVSVNQETKKIYTISLPRDLWVKHTCRSWLGTTAGKLNETYGCSYYDAKNSGSSEEESEKAGQDALAKKAKEILGLDIQYIVHGNWKVLIDAINSVGGIDVKVEAYDGSNRVYDVATKINYKSGETYHMDGETALAFSRARGSEGGVGLSGSNFDRERNQQKILKAAFSKINEQKTNPITLLSLASSLGE
;
A
#
# COMPACT_ATOMS: atom_id res chain seq x y z
N MET A 1 67.35 4.04 -3.17
CA MET A 1 66.26 4.56 -2.29
C MET A 1 66.24 6.11 -2.25
N GLU A 2 67.30 6.80 -1.79
CA GLU A 2 67.28 8.29 -1.72
C GLU A 2 67.12 9.00 -3.09
N ILE A 3 67.70 8.48 -4.16
CA ILE A 3 67.63 9.10 -5.51
C ILE A 3 66.24 8.96 -6.11
N GLU A 4 65.55 7.85 -5.89
CA GLU A 4 64.16 7.65 -6.35
C GLU A 4 63.15 8.55 -5.62
N GLU A 5 63.34 8.77 -4.32
CA GLU A 5 62.51 9.63 -3.50
C GLU A 5 62.65 11.10 -3.90
N VAL A 6 63.87 11.54 -4.23
CA VAL A 6 64.13 12.90 -4.76
C VAL A 6 63.49 13.08 -6.13
N GLN A 7 63.59 12.13 -7.03
CA GLN A 7 62.98 12.20 -8.37
C GLN A 7 61.45 12.19 -8.30
N GLU A 8 60.88 11.45 -7.38
CA GLU A 8 59.42 11.43 -7.15
C GLU A 8 58.91 12.75 -6.55
N ASN A 9 59.65 13.38 -5.66
CA ASN A 9 59.33 14.69 -5.10
C ASN A 9 59.40 15.81 -6.16
N GLU A 10 60.45 15.85 -6.97
CA GLU A 10 60.53 16.79 -8.11
C GLU A 10 59.37 16.62 -9.11
N ARG A 11 58.99 15.38 -9.39
CA ARG A 11 57.84 15.06 -10.26
C ARG A 11 56.52 15.55 -9.67
N LYS A 12 56.33 15.39 -8.36
CA LYS A 12 55.13 15.89 -7.63
C LYS A 12 55.08 17.42 -7.68
N GLU A 13 56.19 18.12 -7.48
CA GLU A 13 56.25 19.59 -7.56
C GLU A 13 55.97 20.11 -8.97
N ARG A 14 56.49 19.47 -10.01
CA ARG A 14 56.22 19.84 -11.41
C ARG A 14 54.75 19.64 -11.76
N ILE A 15 54.11 18.58 -11.26
CA ILE A 15 52.68 18.34 -11.46
C ILE A 15 51.84 19.39 -10.71
N ALA A 16 52.21 19.73 -9.49
CA ALA A 16 51.53 20.76 -8.68
C ALA A 16 51.58 22.12 -9.35
N SER A 17 52.78 22.54 -9.84
CA SER A 17 52.96 23.80 -10.55
C SER A 17 52.14 23.87 -11.85
N LYS A 18 52.08 22.79 -12.62
CA LYS A 18 51.22 22.70 -13.83
C LYS A 18 49.74 22.83 -13.50
N LYS A 19 49.26 22.18 -12.42
CA LYS A 19 47.86 22.25 -11.97
C LYS A 19 47.53 23.68 -11.52
N GLN A 20 48.42 24.32 -10.81
CA GLN A 20 48.26 25.70 -10.35
C GLN A 20 48.17 26.72 -11.50
N ARG A 21 49.07 26.62 -12.48
CA ARG A 21 49.04 27.43 -13.71
C ARG A 21 47.73 27.25 -14.50
N LYS A 22 47.27 26.02 -14.63
CA LYS A 22 45.97 25.71 -15.30
C LYS A 22 44.77 26.30 -14.56
N LEU A 23 44.83 26.36 -13.23
CA LEU A 23 43.78 26.94 -12.38
C LEU A 23 43.75 28.45 -12.52
N LEU A 24 44.91 29.11 -12.50
CA LEU A 24 45.03 30.57 -12.67
C LEU A 24 44.47 31.02 -14.04
N ARG A 25 44.86 30.33 -15.13
CA ARG A 25 44.28 30.62 -16.46
C ARG A 25 42.77 30.50 -16.53
N LYS A 26 42.20 29.55 -15.78
CA LYS A 26 40.71 29.42 -15.70
C LYS A 26 40.06 30.53 -14.89
N LEU A 27 40.71 30.97 -13.82
CA LEU A 27 40.27 32.11 -13.02
C LEU A 27 40.28 33.38 -13.86
N GLU A 28 41.38 33.65 -14.57
CA GLU A 28 41.54 34.82 -15.43
C GLU A 28 40.44 34.91 -16.51
N LYS A 29 40.21 33.81 -17.24
CA LYS A 29 39.11 33.70 -18.21
C LYS A 29 37.73 33.92 -17.60
N LYS A 30 37.53 33.55 -16.35
CA LYS A 30 36.26 33.73 -15.65
C LYS A 30 36.11 35.17 -15.17
N ASN A 31 37.21 35.81 -14.73
CA ASN A 31 37.20 37.22 -14.29
C ASN A 31 36.95 38.16 -15.48
N LEU A 32 37.57 37.91 -16.62
CA LEU A 32 37.26 38.65 -17.87
C LEU A 32 35.78 38.58 -18.27
N LYS A 33 35.15 37.41 -18.11
CA LYS A 33 33.71 37.30 -18.35
C LYS A 33 32.83 37.97 -17.30
N ARG A 34 33.33 38.13 -16.07
CA ARG A 34 32.63 38.85 -14.99
C ARG A 34 32.72 40.33 -15.17
N GLU A 35 33.90 40.82 -15.52
CA GLU A 35 34.17 42.25 -15.85
C GLU A 35 33.24 42.75 -16.97
N LYS A 36 33.10 41.96 -18.07
CA LYS A 36 32.14 42.27 -19.13
C LYS A 36 30.66 42.32 -18.69
N LYS A 37 30.37 41.81 -17.51
CA LYS A 37 29.03 41.85 -16.87
C LYS A 37 28.94 42.78 -15.67
N GLY A 38 29.93 43.68 -15.49
CA GLY A 38 29.96 44.63 -14.37
C GLY A 38 30.11 43.98 -12.99
N LYS A 39 30.66 42.77 -12.91
CA LYS A 39 30.81 42.02 -11.63
C LYS A 39 32.26 42.03 -11.20
N GLU A 40 32.49 42.20 -9.90
CA GLU A 40 33.85 42.17 -9.32
C GLU A 40 34.62 40.90 -9.63
N ALA A 41 35.94 40.98 -9.76
CA ALA A 41 36.83 39.85 -9.95
C ALA A 41 36.84 38.96 -8.73
N LEU A 42 36.95 37.62 -8.98
CA LEU A 42 37.05 36.63 -7.90
C LEU A 42 38.51 36.43 -7.49
N SER A 43 38.76 36.34 -6.19
CA SER A 43 40.03 35.85 -5.68
C SER A 43 40.25 34.38 -6.00
N LEU A 44 41.49 33.90 -5.93
CA LEU A 44 41.81 32.50 -6.17
C LEU A 44 41.10 31.56 -5.18
N GLU A 45 40.99 31.97 -3.91
CA GLU A 45 40.30 31.22 -2.87
C GLU A 45 38.79 31.14 -3.12
N GLN A 46 38.17 32.27 -3.44
CA GLN A 46 36.75 32.32 -3.81
C GLN A 46 36.44 31.45 -5.03
N PHE A 47 37.35 31.45 -6.02
CA PHE A 47 37.23 30.62 -7.20
C PHE A 47 37.32 29.11 -6.87
N LYS A 48 38.29 28.71 -6.02
CA LYS A 48 38.45 27.35 -5.54
C LYS A 48 37.20 26.89 -4.77
N ARG A 49 36.74 27.71 -3.81
CA ARG A 49 35.54 27.45 -2.98
C ARG A 49 34.28 27.30 -3.84
N ARG A 50 34.02 28.17 -4.78
CA ARG A 50 32.89 28.07 -5.72
C ARG A 50 32.96 26.81 -6.59
N ARG A 51 34.17 26.42 -7.00
CA ARG A 51 34.36 25.19 -7.80
C ARG A 51 34.12 23.93 -6.99
N ILE A 52 34.54 23.90 -5.73
CA ILE A 52 34.26 22.79 -4.80
C ILE A 52 32.77 22.70 -4.54
N LEU A 53 32.13 23.81 -4.18
CA LEU A 53 30.67 23.88 -3.95
C LEU A 53 29.89 23.44 -5.20
N GLY A 54 30.30 23.88 -6.40
CA GLY A 54 29.66 23.43 -7.65
C GLY A 54 29.80 21.92 -7.91
N ARG A 55 30.94 21.32 -7.51
CA ARG A 55 31.11 19.86 -7.61
C ARG A 55 30.25 19.11 -6.60
N ILE A 56 30.21 19.60 -5.35
CA ILE A 56 29.36 19.02 -4.31
C ILE A 56 27.90 19.10 -4.75
N PHE A 57 27.45 20.26 -5.25
CA PHE A 57 26.10 20.42 -5.78
C PHE A 57 25.78 19.44 -6.94
N ALA A 58 26.72 19.28 -7.88
CA ALA A 58 26.56 18.35 -9.00
C ALA A 58 26.49 16.88 -8.52
N ILE A 59 27.25 16.50 -7.50
CA ILE A 59 27.19 15.16 -6.90
C ILE A 59 25.85 14.95 -6.20
N ILE A 60 25.39 15.92 -5.39
CA ILE A 60 24.09 15.86 -4.74
C ILE A 60 22.97 15.75 -5.77
N LEU A 61 23.02 16.55 -6.84
CA LEU A 61 22.03 16.47 -7.92
C LEU A 61 22.04 15.11 -8.61
N LEU A 62 23.21 14.54 -8.85
CA LEU A 62 23.35 13.20 -9.43
C LEU A 62 22.73 12.13 -8.51
N ILE A 63 22.99 12.20 -7.21
CA ILE A 63 22.41 11.29 -6.22
C ILE A 63 20.88 11.45 -6.21
N LEU A 64 20.36 12.67 -6.23
CA LEU A 64 18.91 12.92 -6.28
C LEU A 64 18.26 12.35 -7.56
N ILE A 65 18.95 12.45 -8.71
CA ILE A 65 18.47 11.87 -9.98
C ILE A 65 18.46 10.34 -9.90
N ILE A 66 19.51 9.72 -9.33
CA ILE A 66 19.58 8.27 -9.20
C ILE A 66 18.49 7.76 -8.23
N VAL A 67 18.38 8.39 -7.06
CA VAL A 67 17.37 8.01 -6.05
C VAL A 67 15.96 8.26 -6.57
N GLY A 68 15.71 9.43 -7.16
CA GLY A 68 14.42 9.75 -7.78
C GLY A 68 14.06 8.82 -8.93
N GLY A 69 15.04 8.47 -9.77
CA GLY A 69 14.88 7.51 -10.87
C GLY A 69 14.56 6.10 -10.36
N TYR A 70 15.20 5.67 -9.27
CA TYR A 70 14.88 4.37 -8.64
C TYR A 70 13.44 4.33 -8.11
N PHE A 71 13.00 5.37 -7.38
CA PHE A 71 11.63 5.43 -6.89
C PHE A 71 10.59 5.55 -8.03
N ALA A 72 10.89 6.34 -9.05
CA ALA A 72 10.04 6.45 -10.23
C ALA A 72 9.93 5.11 -10.99
N TYR A 73 11.04 4.37 -11.13
CA TYR A 73 11.04 3.04 -11.75
C TYR A 73 10.23 2.04 -10.93
N ARG A 74 10.37 2.05 -9.59
CA ARG A 74 9.61 1.16 -8.69
C ARG A 74 8.10 1.47 -8.81
N ALA A 75 7.72 2.73 -8.69
CA ALA A 75 6.33 3.17 -8.85
C ALA A 75 5.76 2.81 -10.23
N TYR A 76 6.55 2.97 -11.31
CA TYR A 76 6.14 2.56 -12.65
C TYR A 76 5.90 1.05 -12.73
N LYS A 77 6.78 0.23 -12.15
CA LYS A 77 6.66 -1.24 -12.15
C LYS A 77 5.38 -1.69 -11.42
N ASP A 78 5.08 -1.08 -10.27
CA ASP A 78 3.89 -1.40 -9.49
C ASP A 78 2.61 -0.97 -10.24
N LEU A 79 2.63 0.23 -10.82
CA LEU A 79 1.54 0.70 -11.68
C LEU A 79 1.35 -0.16 -12.93
N TYR A 80 2.45 -0.63 -13.52
CA TYR A 80 2.42 -1.52 -14.69
C TYR A 80 1.72 -2.85 -14.39
N LYS A 81 1.99 -3.44 -13.22
CA LYS A 81 1.29 -4.66 -12.76
C LYS A 81 -0.21 -4.41 -12.57
N LEU A 82 -0.59 -3.33 -11.86
CA LEU A 82 -1.98 -2.97 -11.57
C LEU A 82 -2.80 -2.66 -12.83
N THR A 83 -2.16 -2.13 -13.86
CA THR A 83 -2.82 -1.69 -15.10
C THR A 83 -2.72 -2.70 -16.24
N ASN A 84 -2.24 -3.92 -15.97
CA ASN A 84 -1.95 -4.93 -17.00
C ASN A 84 -1.16 -4.33 -18.19
N GLY A 85 -0.14 -3.53 -17.88
CA GLY A 85 0.75 -2.91 -18.88
C GLY A 85 0.25 -1.59 -19.49
N ASN A 86 -0.97 -1.15 -19.23
CA ASN A 86 -1.52 0.09 -19.80
C ASN A 86 -1.45 1.26 -18.81
N VAL A 87 -0.24 1.58 -18.33
CA VAL A 87 0.00 2.68 -17.36
C VAL A 87 -0.46 4.03 -17.92
N PHE A 88 -0.18 4.32 -19.19
CA PHE A 88 -0.56 5.58 -19.82
C PHE A 88 -2.09 5.75 -19.90
N GLY A 89 -2.80 4.69 -20.29
CA GLY A 89 -4.27 4.70 -20.33
C GLY A 89 -4.91 4.79 -18.93
N ALA A 90 -4.25 4.26 -17.90
CA ALA A 90 -4.74 4.37 -16.53
C ALA A 90 -4.55 5.79 -15.93
N VAL A 91 -3.47 6.48 -16.30
CA VAL A 91 -3.14 7.82 -15.74
C VAL A 91 -3.76 8.95 -16.57
N PHE A 92 -3.77 8.82 -17.91
CA PHE A 92 -4.17 9.88 -18.85
C PHE A 92 -5.34 9.50 -19.76
N GLY A 93 -5.82 8.25 -19.69
CA GLY A 93 -6.94 7.78 -20.51
C GLY A 93 -8.29 8.31 -20.02
N GLU A 94 -9.29 8.20 -20.89
CA GLU A 94 -10.66 8.46 -20.49
C GLU A 94 -11.07 7.55 -19.34
N LYS A 95 -11.74 8.10 -18.32
CA LYS A 95 -12.26 7.35 -17.19
C LYS A 95 -13.27 6.33 -17.69
N LYS A 96 -12.85 5.07 -17.86
CA LYS A 96 -13.77 3.99 -18.18
C LYS A 96 -14.83 3.91 -17.07
N LYS A 97 -16.10 3.92 -17.47
CA LYS A 97 -17.19 3.67 -16.52
C LYS A 97 -16.99 2.27 -15.93
N LEU A 98 -17.09 2.18 -14.59
CA LEU A 98 -17.09 0.88 -13.92
C LEU A 98 -18.27 0.04 -14.42
N LYS A 99 -18.08 -1.28 -14.48
CA LYS A 99 -19.20 -2.22 -14.73
C LYS A 99 -20.26 -2.01 -13.64
N ALA A 100 -21.50 -2.06 -14.00
CA ALA A 100 -22.63 -1.93 -13.10
C ALA A 100 -23.62 -3.08 -13.30
N ASP A 101 -24.42 -3.37 -12.27
CA ASP A 101 -25.58 -4.23 -12.37
C ASP A 101 -26.76 -3.50 -13.05
N SER A 102 -27.89 -4.19 -13.19
CA SER A 102 -29.13 -3.65 -13.79
C SER A 102 -29.70 -2.41 -13.05
N ASN A 103 -29.29 -2.20 -11.80
CA ASN A 103 -29.72 -1.07 -10.96
C ASN A 103 -28.71 0.08 -10.94
N GLY A 104 -27.72 0.08 -11.85
CA GLY A 104 -26.69 1.12 -11.93
C GLY A 104 -25.69 1.09 -10.77
N ARG A 105 -25.56 -0.05 -10.07
CA ARG A 105 -24.65 -0.21 -8.94
C ARG A 105 -23.44 -1.05 -9.34
N THR A 106 -22.29 -0.66 -8.84
CA THR A 106 -21.06 -1.45 -8.88
C THR A 106 -20.89 -2.17 -7.56
N ASN A 107 -20.93 -3.50 -7.58
CA ASN A 107 -20.76 -4.32 -6.39
C ASN A 107 -19.36 -4.93 -6.40
N ILE A 108 -18.60 -4.65 -5.37
CA ILE A 108 -17.21 -5.07 -5.18
C ILE A 108 -17.18 -6.03 -4.00
N LEU A 109 -16.76 -7.27 -4.24
CA LEU A 109 -16.49 -8.23 -3.17
C LEU A 109 -15.10 -7.94 -2.62
N LEU A 110 -15.04 -7.56 -1.35
CA LEU A 110 -13.80 -7.45 -0.58
C LEU A 110 -13.70 -8.64 0.35
N PHE A 111 -12.57 -9.34 0.33
CA PHE A 111 -12.34 -10.39 1.31
C PHE A 111 -10.87 -10.47 1.71
N GLY A 112 -10.66 -10.92 2.95
CA GLY A 112 -9.33 -11.05 3.54
C GLY A 112 -9.05 -12.46 3.99
N THR A 113 -7.84 -12.96 3.70
CA THR A 113 -7.31 -14.25 4.17
C THR A 113 -6.13 -14.02 5.12
N SER A 114 -5.79 -15.06 5.90
CA SER A 114 -4.53 -15.09 6.62
C SER A 114 -3.35 -15.16 5.63
N PRO A 115 -2.17 -14.63 6.01
CA PRO A 115 -0.98 -14.78 5.20
C PRO A 115 -0.59 -16.23 4.96
N LYS A 116 0.10 -16.49 3.85
CA LYS A 116 0.61 -17.83 3.51
C LYS A 116 1.50 -18.39 4.63
N GLY A 117 1.30 -19.67 4.98
CA GLY A 117 2.05 -20.35 6.04
C GLY A 117 1.52 -20.13 7.46
N TRP A 118 0.41 -19.43 7.63
CA TRP A 118 -0.26 -19.26 8.92
C TRP A 118 -1.44 -20.24 9.06
N ASP A 119 -1.79 -20.58 10.30
CA ASP A 119 -2.98 -21.35 10.59
C ASP A 119 -4.21 -20.68 9.98
N GLY A 120 -5.00 -21.45 9.22
CA GLY A 120 -6.15 -20.91 8.50
C GLY A 120 -5.79 -20.17 7.21
N GLU A 121 -4.61 -20.40 6.64
CA GLU A 121 -4.28 -19.96 5.28
C GLU A 121 -5.45 -20.29 4.33
N ASN A 122 -5.83 -19.35 3.48
CA ASN A 122 -6.97 -19.46 2.57
C ASN A 122 -8.37 -19.55 3.22
N LEU A 123 -8.50 -19.44 4.55
CA LEU A 123 -9.79 -19.15 5.17
C LEU A 123 -10.09 -17.65 5.09
N THR A 124 -11.31 -17.30 4.64
CA THR A 124 -11.72 -15.90 4.54
C THR A 124 -12.24 -15.38 5.87
N ASP A 125 -11.39 -14.66 6.60
CA ASP A 125 -11.74 -14.10 7.93
C ASP A 125 -12.63 -12.89 7.87
N SER A 126 -12.63 -12.18 6.75
CA SER A 126 -13.55 -11.09 6.47
C SER A 126 -14.09 -11.22 5.06
N VAL A 127 -15.40 -11.11 4.90
CA VAL A 127 -16.08 -11.14 3.60
C VAL A 127 -17.12 -10.03 3.61
N MET A 128 -17.01 -9.07 2.67
CA MET A 128 -17.98 -8.00 2.58
C MET A 128 -18.19 -7.56 1.13
N VAL A 129 -19.38 -7.04 0.84
CA VAL A 129 -19.70 -6.44 -0.44
C VAL A 129 -19.87 -4.94 -0.27
N VAL A 130 -19.09 -4.16 -1.02
CA VAL A 130 -19.24 -2.71 -1.16
C VAL A 130 -20.03 -2.44 -2.41
N SER A 131 -21.23 -1.88 -2.26
CA SER A 131 -22.13 -1.57 -3.36
C SER A 131 -22.22 -0.06 -3.56
N VAL A 132 -21.74 0.43 -4.69
CA VAL A 132 -21.65 1.85 -5.04
C VAL A 132 -22.67 2.19 -6.12
N ASN A 133 -23.60 3.08 -5.84
CA ASN A 133 -24.46 3.63 -6.88
C ASN A 133 -23.64 4.64 -7.71
N GLN A 134 -23.53 4.42 -9.02
CA GLN A 134 -22.69 5.25 -9.88
C GLN A 134 -23.24 6.67 -10.09
N GLU A 135 -24.54 6.84 -9.99
CA GLU A 135 -25.20 8.13 -10.17
C GLU A 135 -25.19 8.96 -8.88
N THR A 136 -25.80 8.42 -7.81
CA THR A 136 -25.95 9.13 -6.54
C THR A 136 -24.70 9.11 -5.65
N LYS A 137 -23.70 8.32 -5.99
CA LYS A 137 -22.47 8.07 -5.21
C LYS A 137 -22.71 7.49 -3.81
N LYS A 138 -23.92 7.02 -3.54
CA LYS A 138 -24.22 6.35 -2.26
C LYS A 138 -23.55 4.99 -2.19
N ILE A 139 -22.88 4.74 -1.07
CA ILE A 139 -22.14 3.52 -0.78
C ILE A 139 -22.88 2.75 0.32
N TYR A 140 -23.07 1.46 0.11
CA TYR A 140 -23.52 0.52 1.12
C TYR A 140 -22.46 -0.55 1.31
N THR A 141 -22.24 -0.96 2.56
CA THR A 141 -21.32 -2.04 2.92
C THR A 141 -22.11 -3.13 3.62
N ILE A 142 -22.02 -4.34 3.11
CA ILE A 142 -22.74 -5.51 3.62
C ILE A 142 -21.68 -6.56 3.98
N SER A 143 -21.56 -6.86 5.29
CA SER A 143 -20.69 -7.96 5.74
C SER A 143 -21.43 -9.29 5.63
N LEU A 144 -20.72 -10.32 5.21
CA LEU A 144 -21.19 -11.69 5.22
C LEU A 144 -20.50 -12.44 6.37
N PRO A 145 -21.26 -12.94 7.37
CA PRO A 145 -20.69 -13.63 8.50
C PRO A 145 -19.86 -14.86 8.04
N ARG A 146 -18.60 -14.90 8.44
CA ARG A 146 -17.69 -15.97 8.05
C ARG A 146 -18.17 -17.37 8.46
N ASP A 147 -18.92 -17.44 9.55
CA ASP A 147 -19.47 -18.69 10.10
C ASP A 147 -20.85 -19.06 9.53
N LEU A 148 -21.36 -18.27 8.55
CA LEU A 148 -22.60 -18.59 7.86
C LEU A 148 -22.50 -19.97 7.20
N TRP A 149 -23.48 -20.86 7.50
CA TRP A 149 -23.50 -22.20 6.95
C TRP A 149 -24.04 -22.18 5.52
N VAL A 150 -23.22 -22.67 4.57
CA VAL A 150 -23.53 -22.62 3.13
C VAL A 150 -23.21 -23.95 2.46
N LYS A 151 -23.83 -24.20 1.30
CA LYS A 151 -23.41 -25.27 0.40
C LYS A 151 -22.22 -24.84 -0.43
N HIS A 152 -21.19 -25.68 -0.53
CA HIS A 152 -20.01 -25.48 -1.36
C HIS A 152 -20.10 -26.22 -2.68
N THR A 153 -19.32 -25.82 -3.68
CA THR A 153 -19.10 -26.56 -4.93
C THR A 153 -17.98 -27.60 -4.80
N CYS A 154 -17.18 -27.49 -3.75
CA CYS A 154 -16.05 -28.33 -3.38
C CYS A 154 -16.34 -29.04 -2.06
N ARG A 155 -15.52 -30.02 -1.65
CA ARG A 155 -15.61 -30.63 -0.33
C ARG A 155 -14.98 -29.69 0.71
N SER A 156 -15.75 -29.37 1.77
CA SER A 156 -15.26 -28.62 2.92
C SER A 156 -14.21 -29.42 3.69
N TRP A 157 -13.56 -28.81 4.65
CA TRP A 157 -12.61 -29.47 5.57
C TRP A 157 -13.20 -30.64 6.32
N LEU A 158 -14.53 -30.66 6.49
CA LEU A 158 -15.27 -31.78 7.09
C LEU A 158 -15.59 -32.91 6.10
N GLY A 159 -15.10 -32.82 4.86
CA GLY A 159 -15.38 -33.80 3.80
C GLY A 159 -16.81 -33.74 3.24
N THR A 160 -17.60 -32.76 3.64
CA THR A 160 -18.99 -32.51 3.20
C THR A 160 -19.06 -31.43 2.12
N THR A 161 -20.17 -31.34 1.41
CA THR A 161 -20.47 -30.27 0.46
C THR A 161 -21.15 -29.05 1.13
N ALA A 162 -21.14 -28.97 2.46
CA ALA A 162 -21.67 -27.84 3.23
C ALA A 162 -20.72 -27.55 4.39
N GLY A 163 -20.56 -26.30 4.70
CA GLY A 163 -19.67 -25.80 5.75
C GLY A 163 -19.80 -24.31 5.95
N LYS A 164 -18.84 -23.73 6.63
CA LYS A 164 -18.82 -22.29 6.88
C LYS A 164 -18.44 -21.50 5.62
N LEU A 165 -19.00 -20.33 5.45
CA LEU A 165 -18.71 -19.42 4.32
C LEU A 165 -17.21 -19.18 4.14
N ASN A 166 -16.46 -19.04 5.24
CA ASN A 166 -15.03 -18.81 5.21
C ASN A 166 -14.20 -19.93 4.55
N GLU A 167 -14.76 -21.11 4.39
CA GLU A 167 -14.12 -22.25 3.72
C GLU A 167 -14.27 -22.18 2.19
N THR A 168 -15.24 -21.39 1.67
CA THR A 168 -15.63 -21.38 0.25
C THR A 168 -14.47 -21.07 -0.68
N TYR A 169 -13.68 -20.06 -0.37
CA TYR A 169 -12.49 -19.69 -1.15
C TYR A 169 -11.44 -20.82 -1.10
N GLY A 170 -11.05 -21.22 0.11
CA GLY A 170 -9.97 -22.19 0.33
C GLY A 170 -10.28 -23.55 -0.27
N CYS A 171 -11.49 -24.08 -0.10
CA CYS A 171 -11.80 -25.39 -0.65
C CYS A 171 -11.77 -25.39 -2.18
N SER A 172 -12.26 -24.36 -2.85
CA SER A 172 -12.22 -24.26 -4.31
C SER A 172 -10.81 -23.99 -4.85
N TYR A 173 -10.00 -23.21 -4.12
CA TYR A 173 -8.58 -23.03 -4.39
C TYR A 173 -7.82 -24.36 -4.36
N TYR A 174 -7.97 -25.15 -3.26
CA TYR A 174 -7.26 -26.41 -3.11
C TYR A 174 -7.77 -27.49 -4.07
N ASP A 175 -9.05 -27.48 -4.41
CA ASP A 175 -9.63 -28.40 -5.40
C ASP A 175 -8.99 -28.17 -6.78
N ALA A 176 -8.87 -26.93 -7.22
CA ALA A 176 -8.16 -26.56 -8.44
C ALA A 176 -6.67 -26.90 -8.38
N LYS A 177 -6.01 -26.57 -7.25
CA LYS A 177 -4.58 -26.83 -7.05
C LYS A 177 -4.25 -28.31 -7.10
N ASN A 178 -5.04 -29.14 -6.45
CA ASN A 178 -4.90 -30.61 -6.42
C ASN A 178 -5.22 -31.25 -7.79
N SER A 179 -5.99 -30.54 -8.63
CA SER A 179 -6.26 -30.93 -10.01
C SER A 179 -5.16 -30.50 -11.00
N GLY A 180 -4.07 -29.88 -10.52
CA GLY A 180 -2.92 -29.50 -11.34
C GLY A 180 -2.96 -28.08 -11.91
N SER A 181 -3.90 -27.24 -11.47
CA SER A 181 -3.96 -25.83 -11.88
C SER A 181 -2.77 -25.04 -11.34
N SER A 182 -2.39 -23.99 -12.06
CA SER A 182 -1.40 -23.00 -11.61
C SER A 182 -1.87 -22.28 -10.35
N GLU A 183 -0.97 -21.55 -9.68
CA GLU A 183 -1.33 -20.73 -8.51
C GLU A 183 -2.42 -19.72 -8.87
N GLU A 184 -2.23 -18.96 -9.96
CA GLU A 184 -3.17 -17.93 -10.42
C GLU A 184 -4.55 -18.52 -10.76
N GLU A 185 -4.61 -19.66 -11.44
CA GLU A 185 -5.87 -20.36 -11.75
C GLU A 185 -6.57 -20.84 -10.48
N SER A 186 -5.81 -21.32 -9.50
CA SER A 186 -6.34 -21.79 -8.21
C SER A 186 -6.90 -20.63 -7.39
N GLU A 187 -6.19 -19.51 -7.31
CA GLU A 187 -6.68 -18.29 -6.68
C GLU A 187 -7.97 -17.79 -7.35
N LYS A 188 -7.99 -17.80 -8.69
CA LYS A 188 -9.17 -17.41 -9.46
C LYS A 188 -10.35 -18.32 -9.17
N ALA A 189 -10.15 -19.63 -9.10
CA ALA A 189 -11.20 -20.60 -8.75
C ALA A 189 -11.81 -20.32 -7.38
N GLY A 190 -10.98 -20.02 -6.37
CA GLY A 190 -11.42 -19.62 -5.04
C GLY A 190 -12.21 -18.31 -5.05
N GLN A 191 -11.71 -17.29 -5.76
CA GLN A 191 -12.36 -15.98 -5.92
C GLN A 191 -13.74 -16.10 -6.59
N ASP A 192 -13.82 -16.82 -7.69
CA ASP A 192 -15.05 -17.04 -8.45
C ASP A 192 -16.10 -17.81 -7.61
N ALA A 193 -15.66 -18.80 -6.83
CA ALA A 193 -16.53 -19.55 -5.94
C ALA A 193 -17.12 -18.68 -4.83
N LEU A 194 -16.29 -17.82 -4.21
CA LEU A 194 -16.75 -16.91 -3.15
C LEU A 194 -17.68 -15.82 -3.72
N ALA A 195 -17.36 -15.27 -4.89
CA ALA A 195 -18.21 -14.29 -5.58
C ALA A 195 -19.57 -14.88 -5.95
N LYS A 196 -19.58 -16.11 -6.48
CA LYS A 196 -20.83 -16.86 -6.75
C LYS A 196 -21.65 -17.05 -5.47
N LYS A 197 -20.99 -17.41 -4.36
CA LYS A 197 -21.66 -17.60 -3.08
C LYS A 197 -22.22 -16.28 -2.53
N ALA A 198 -21.48 -15.19 -2.62
CA ALA A 198 -21.96 -13.85 -2.25
C ALA A 198 -23.19 -13.43 -3.08
N LYS A 199 -23.18 -13.71 -4.39
CA LYS A 199 -24.34 -13.50 -5.27
C LYS A 199 -25.55 -14.33 -4.83
N GLU A 200 -25.37 -15.63 -4.51
CA GLU A 200 -26.44 -16.51 -4.05
C GLU A 200 -27.06 -16.01 -2.75
N ILE A 201 -26.28 -15.47 -1.81
CA ILE A 201 -26.76 -14.98 -0.51
C ILE A 201 -27.47 -13.64 -0.64
N LEU A 202 -26.88 -12.69 -1.42
CA LEU A 202 -27.35 -11.31 -1.46
C LEU A 202 -28.26 -10.99 -2.64
N GLY A 203 -28.30 -11.82 -3.68
CA GLY A 203 -28.99 -11.53 -4.92
C GLY A 203 -28.31 -10.42 -5.75
N LEU A 204 -27.05 -10.08 -5.45
CA LEU A 204 -26.30 -8.99 -6.11
C LEU A 204 -25.27 -9.57 -7.09
N ASP A 205 -25.24 -9.06 -8.32
CA ASP A 205 -24.16 -9.36 -9.25
C ASP A 205 -22.87 -8.70 -8.80
N ILE A 206 -21.79 -9.48 -8.70
CA ILE A 206 -20.45 -8.99 -8.31
C ILE A 206 -19.67 -8.63 -9.58
N GLN A 207 -19.27 -7.36 -9.71
CA GLN A 207 -18.52 -6.88 -10.88
C GLN A 207 -17.01 -6.90 -10.67
N TYR A 208 -16.56 -6.75 -9.42
CA TYR A 208 -15.14 -6.71 -9.07
C TYR A 208 -14.88 -7.48 -7.79
N ILE A 209 -13.70 -8.05 -7.72
CA ILE A 209 -13.21 -8.79 -6.56
C ILE A 209 -11.91 -8.15 -6.10
N VAL A 210 -11.78 -7.90 -4.81
CA VAL A 210 -10.55 -7.44 -4.17
C VAL A 210 -10.22 -8.41 -3.06
N HIS A 211 -9.12 -9.12 -3.24
CA HIS A 211 -8.54 -10.02 -2.26
C HIS A 211 -7.33 -9.35 -1.61
N GLY A 212 -7.26 -9.38 -0.31
CA GLY A 212 -6.13 -8.87 0.45
C GLY A 212 -5.79 -9.76 1.63
N ASN A 213 -4.56 -9.64 2.10
CA ASN A 213 -4.12 -10.21 3.37
C ASN A 213 -3.87 -9.10 4.39
N TRP A 214 -3.44 -9.47 5.59
CA TRP A 214 -3.15 -8.50 6.67
C TRP A 214 -2.12 -7.45 6.28
N LYS A 215 -1.10 -7.84 5.48
CA LYS A 215 -0.06 -6.92 5.03
C LYS A 215 -0.64 -5.83 4.13
N VAL A 216 -1.51 -6.20 3.19
CA VAL A 216 -2.18 -5.25 2.30
C VAL A 216 -3.01 -4.23 3.09
N LEU A 217 -3.74 -4.66 4.13
CA LEU A 217 -4.49 -3.74 5.00
C LEU A 217 -3.55 -2.77 5.74
N ILE A 218 -2.47 -3.28 6.34
CA ILE A 218 -1.48 -2.48 7.07
C ILE A 218 -0.87 -1.43 6.12
N ASP A 219 -0.37 -1.88 4.98
CA ASP A 219 0.32 -1.01 4.03
C ASP A 219 -0.62 0.05 3.43
N ALA A 220 -1.87 -0.33 3.12
CA ALA A 220 -2.88 0.61 2.62
C ALA A 220 -3.19 1.72 3.66
N ILE A 221 -3.36 1.37 4.93
CA ILE A 221 -3.63 2.34 5.99
C ILE A 221 -2.40 3.22 6.24
N ASN A 222 -1.20 2.64 6.29
CA ASN A 222 0.04 3.40 6.47
C ASN A 222 0.31 4.35 5.29
N SER A 223 -0.06 3.94 4.06
CA SER A 223 0.13 4.77 2.86
C SER A 223 -0.67 6.07 2.87
N VAL A 224 -1.79 6.08 3.58
CA VAL A 224 -2.62 7.29 3.77
C VAL A 224 -2.29 8.06 5.06
N GLY A 225 -1.25 7.63 5.77
CA GLY A 225 -0.81 8.27 7.02
C GLY A 225 -1.65 7.90 8.23
N GLY A 226 -2.29 6.73 8.22
CA GLY A 226 -3.20 6.29 9.28
C GLY A 226 -4.64 6.77 9.08
N ILE A 227 -5.53 6.28 9.95
CA ILE A 227 -6.97 6.55 9.91
C ILE A 227 -7.50 6.92 11.30
N ASP A 228 -8.53 7.75 11.34
CA ASP A 228 -9.17 8.14 12.59
C ASP A 228 -10.46 7.33 12.79
N VAL A 229 -10.52 6.56 13.89
CA VAL A 229 -11.60 5.60 14.16
C VAL A 229 -12.26 5.92 15.49
N LYS A 230 -13.58 6.15 15.48
CA LYS A 230 -14.37 6.24 16.69
C LYS A 230 -14.60 4.85 17.28
N VAL A 231 -14.05 4.62 18.46
CA VAL A 231 -14.18 3.35 19.18
C VAL A 231 -15.43 3.40 20.06
N GLU A 232 -16.28 2.38 19.96
CA GLU A 232 -17.51 2.28 20.74
C GLU A 232 -17.67 0.87 21.28
N ALA A 233 -17.97 0.76 22.56
CA ALA A 233 -18.36 -0.50 23.19
C ALA A 233 -19.78 -0.89 22.73
N TYR A 234 -20.00 -2.18 22.54
CA TYR A 234 -21.29 -2.70 22.05
C TYR A 234 -22.18 -3.25 23.18
N ASP A 235 -21.64 -3.31 24.40
CA ASP A 235 -22.33 -3.78 25.61
C ASP A 235 -22.66 -2.64 26.60
N GLY A 236 -22.43 -1.39 26.21
CA GLY A 236 -22.62 -0.23 27.06
C GLY A 236 -21.47 0.08 28.01
N SER A 237 -20.38 -0.66 27.96
CA SER A 237 -19.17 -0.42 28.74
C SER A 237 -18.50 0.90 28.35
N ASN A 238 -17.76 1.50 29.30
CA ASN A 238 -16.97 2.72 29.04
C ASN A 238 -15.61 2.45 28.38
N ARG A 239 -15.30 1.19 28.10
CA ARG A 239 -14.02 0.73 27.58
C ARG A 239 -14.17 -0.41 26.58
N VAL A 240 -13.29 -0.46 25.58
CA VAL A 240 -13.12 -1.59 24.66
C VAL A 240 -11.75 -2.20 24.91
N TYR A 241 -11.75 -3.43 25.39
CA TYR A 241 -10.52 -4.17 25.73
C TYR A 241 -10.60 -5.59 25.17
N ASP A 242 -9.53 -6.04 24.53
CA ASP A 242 -9.43 -7.41 24.02
C ASP A 242 -8.02 -7.97 24.30
N VAL A 243 -7.99 -9.11 25.00
CA VAL A 243 -6.75 -9.75 25.43
C VAL A 243 -5.93 -10.25 24.24
N ALA A 244 -6.60 -10.87 23.27
CA ALA A 244 -5.95 -11.51 22.12
C ALA A 244 -5.25 -10.49 21.21
N THR A 245 -5.87 -9.33 20.97
CA THR A 245 -5.32 -8.26 20.12
C THR A 245 -4.63 -7.15 20.92
N LYS A 246 -4.66 -7.22 22.25
CA LYS A 246 -4.04 -6.26 23.18
C LYS A 246 -4.53 -4.82 23.03
N ILE A 247 -5.71 -4.61 22.43
CA ILE A 247 -6.31 -3.27 22.36
C ILE A 247 -6.87 -2.84 23.71
N ASN A 248 -6.82 -1.53 23.99
CA ASN A 248 -7.36 -0.94 25.20
C ASN A 248 -7.73 0.52 24.93
N TYR A 249 -9.01 0.77 24.68
CA TYR A 249 -9.54 2.08 24.31
C TYR A 249 -10.70 2.49 25.23
N LYS A 250 -10.89 3.78 25.44
CA LYS A 250 -12.13 4.31 26.02
C LYS A 250 -13.22 4.33 24.95
N SER A 251 -14.44 3.94 25.36
CA SER A 251 -15.61 4.00 24.50
C SER A 251 -16.02 5.45 24.25
N GLY A 252 -16.44 5.75 23.02
CA GLY A 252 -16.90 7.07 22.60
C GLY A 252 -15.80 8.00 22.07
N GLU A 253 -14.52 7.67 22.28
CA GLU A 253 -13.37 8.46 21.81
C GLU A 253 -12.93 8.07 20.40
N THR A 254 -12.28 9.01 19.71
CA THR A 254 -11.68 8.80 18.39
C THR A 254 -10.17 8.63 18.54
N TYR A 255 -9.62 7.58 17.92
CA TYR A 255 -8.20 7.25 17.98
C TYR A 255 -7.62 7.26 16.58
N HIS A 256 -6.44 7.86 16.45
CA HIS A 256 -5.63 7.73 15.25
C HIS A 256 -4.94 6.36 15.26
N MET A 257 -5.19 5.56 14.22
CA MET A 257 -4.67 4.20 14.09
C MET A 257 -3.78 4.09 12.87
N ASP A 258 -2.56 3.60 13.05
CA ASP A 258 -1.73 3.09 11.97
C ASP A 258 -2.23 1.72 11.48
N GLY A 259 -1.55 1.13 10.51
CA GLY A 259 -1.99 -0.14 9.93
C GLY A 259 -2.02 -1.30 10.92
N GLU A 260 -1.01 -1.41 11.80
CA GLU A 260 -0.93 -2.47 12.82
C GLU A 260 -2.04 -2.33 13.86
N THR A 261 -2.25 -1.13 14.36
CA THR A 261 -3.28 -0.82 15.33
C THR A 261 -4.69 -1.03 14.75
N ALA A 262 -4.90 -0.62 13.51
CA ALA A 262 -6.16 -0.85 12.80
C ALA A 262 -6.42 -2.34 12.55
N LEU A 263 -5.40 -3.12 12.19
CA LEU A 263 -5.50 -4.57 12.08
C LEU A 263 -5.88 -5.20 13.43
N ALA A 264 -5.20 -4.82 14.52
CA ALA A 264 -5.52 -5.31 15.86
C ALA A 264 -6.98 -5.01 16.23
N PHE A 265 -7.44 -3.78 16.03
CA PHE A 265 -8.84 -3.38 16.29
C PHE A 265 -9.83 -4.14 15.39
N SER A 266 -9.51 -4.35 14.11
CA SER A 266 -10.36 -5.09 13.18
C SER A 266 -10.55 -6.57 13.54
N ARG A 267 -9.65 -7.14 14.34
CA ARG A 267 -9.66 -8.55 14.77
C ARG A 267 -10.24 -8.77 16.16
N ALA A 268 -10.41 -7.70 16.94
CA ALA A 268 -10.88 -7.76 18.31
C ALA A 268 -12.32 -8.30 18.41
N ARG A 269 -12.54 -9.21 19.35
CA ARG A 269 -13.85 -9.85 19.64
C ARG A 269 -14.27 -9.70 21.07
N GLY A 270 -13.34 -9.43 22.02
CA GLY A 270 -13.61 -9.41 23.45
C GLY A 270 -13.76 -10.81 24.07
N SER A 271 -13.18 -11.85 23.47
CA SER A 271 -13.10 -13.18 24.07
C SER A 271 -12.16 -13.21 25.26
N GLU A 272 -12.36 -14.16 26.19
CA GLU A 272 -11.44 -14.44 27.32
C GLU A 272 -11.15 -13.22 28.23
N GLY A 273 -12.18 -12.59 28.78
CA GLY A 273 -12.03 -11.46 29.71
C GLY A 273 -11.93 -10.10 29.04
N GLY A 274 -12.26 -10.01 27.77
CA GLY A 274 -12.45 -8.76 27.05
C GLY A 274 -13.62 -7.94 27.61
N VAL A 275 -13.65 -6.64 27.34
CA VAL A 275 -14.68 -5.70 27.78
C VAL A 275 -15.13 -4.87 26.58
N GLY A 276 -16.40 -4.52 26.52
CA GLY A 276 -16.96 -3.66 25.47
C GLY A 276 -17.29 -4.37 24.17
N LEU A 277 -17.00 -5.66 24.08
CA LEU A 277 -17.27 -6.52 22.94
C LEU A 277 -18.01 -7.78 23.43
N SER A 278 -18.88 -8.35 22.61
CA SER A 278 -19.75 -9.48 23.00
C SER A 278 -19.14 -10.86 22.83
N GLY A 279 -17.90 -10.96 22.37
CA GLY A 279 -17.27 -12.22 22.00
C GLY A 279 -17.70 -12.76 20.63
N SER A 280 -18.61 -12.08 19.96
CA SER A 280 -19.18 -12.53 18.69
C SER A 280 -18.38 -12.09 17.46
N ASN A 281 -18.54 -12.79 16.35
CA ASN A 281 -17.98 -12.36 15.07
C ASN A 281 -18.65 -11.08 14.54
N PHE A 282 -19.87 -10.76 14.96
CA PHE A 282 -20.57 -9.53 14.56
C PHE A 282 -19.85 -8.26 15.03
N ASP A 283 -19.25 -8.26 16.22
CA ASP A 283 -18.47 -7.13 16.71
C ASP A 283 -17.21 -6.90 15.86
N ARG A 284 -16.56 -8.00 15.48
CA ARG A 284 -15.42 -7.95 14.57
C ARG A 284 -15.83 -7.37 13.20
N GLU A 285 -16.94 -7.80 12.64
CA GLU A 285 -17.46 -7.27 11.37
C GLU A 285 -17.78 -5.78 11.47
N ARG A 286 -18.38 -5.31 12.59
CA ARG A 286 -18.61 -3.90 12.84
C ARG A 286 -17.31 -3.10 12.91
N ASN A 287 -16.29 -3.65 13.59
CA ASN A 287 -14.96 -3.02 13.64
C ASN A 287 -14.33 -2.92 12.25
N GLN A 288 -14.39 -3.99 11.45
CA GLN A 288 -13.92 -4.01 10.06
C GLN A 288 -14.63 -2.95 9.20
N GLN A 289 -15.95 -2.81 9.34
CA GLN A 289 -16.71 -1.77 8.64
C GLN A 289 -16.28 -0.35 9.07
N LYS A 290 -16.00 -0.13 10.36
CA LYS A 290 -15.48 1.16 10.86
C LYS A 290 -14.11 1.48 10.25
N ILE A 291 -13.21 0.52 10.22
CA ILE A 291 -11.88 0.66 9.59
C ILE A 291 -12.02 1.00 8.11
N LEU A 292 -12.84 0.25 7.37
CA LEU A 292 -13.04 0.47 5.94
C LEU A 292 -13.63 1.87 5.68
N LYS A 293 -14.64 2.27 6.45
CA LYS A 293 -15.25 3.61 6.34
C LYS A 293 -14.24 4.72 6.61
N ALA A 294 -13.43 4.59 7.65
CA ALA A 294 -12.37 5.56 7.98
C ALA A 294 -11.31 5.63 6.89
N ALA A 295 -10.88 4.48 6.34
CA ALA A 295 -9.94 4.42 5.23
C ALA A 295 -10.50 5.10 3.97
N PHE A 296 -11.75 4.83 3.59
CA PHE A 296 -12.38 5.53 2.45
C PHE A 296 -12.50 7.03 2.67
N SER A 297 -12.85 7.49 3.89
CA SER A 297 -12.88 8.92 4.20
C SER A 297 -11.51 9.55 4.03
N LYS A 298 -10.47 8.92 4.57
CA LYS A 298 -9.09 9.40 4.47
C LYS A 298 -8.58 9.46 3.03
N ILE A 299 -8.82 8.42 2.24
CA ILE A 299 -8.49 8.39 0.81
C ILE A 299 -9.22 9.51 0.06
N ASN A 300 -10.51 9.72 0.37
CA ASN A 300 -11.30 10.76 -0.30
C ASN A 300 -10.81 12.18 0.05
N GLU A 301 -10.37 12.41 1.27
CA GLU A 301 -9.74 13.67 1.69
C GLU A 301 -8.40 13.91 0.95
N GLN A 302 -7.62 12.85 0.73
CA GLN A 302 -6.27 12.91 0.16
C GLN A 302 -6.20 12.60 -1.35
N LYS A 303 -7.32 12.37 -2.01
CA LYS A 303 -7.39 11.95 -3.43
C LYS A 303 -6.64 12.85 -4.43
N THR A 304 -6.33 14.08 -4.04
CA THR A 304 -5.55 15.02 -4.85
C THR A 304 -4.04 14.96 -4.57
N ASN A 305 -3.59 14.18 -3.60
CA ASN A 305 -2.18 14.02 -3.28
C ASN A 305 -1.55 12.90 -4.12
N PRO A 306 -0.68 13.21 -5.12
CA PRO A 306 -0.08 12.20 -5.98
C PRO A 306 0.78 11.18 -5.24
N ILE A 307 1.43 11.59 -4.13
CA ILE A 307 2.29 10.71 -3.32
C ILE A 307 1.44 9.64 -2.63
N THR A 308 0.29 10.04 -2.05
CA THR A 308 -0.65 9.12 -1.42
C THR A 308 -1.22 8.11 -2.43
N LEU A 309 -1.57 8.56 -3.63
CA LEU A 309 -2.08 7.67 -4.69
C LEU A 309 -1.02 6.66 -5.15
N LEU A 310 0.24 7.08 -5.26
CA LEU A 310 1.35 6.19 -5.62
C LEU A 310 1.64 5.17 -4.51
N SER A 311 1.63 5.57 -3.24
CA SER A 311 1.86 4.65 -2.12
C SER A 311 0.71 3.65 -1.94
N LEU A 312 -0.53 4.07 -2.16
CA LEU A 312 -1.69 3.18 -2.23
C LEU A 312 -1.57 2.16 -3.37
N ALA A 313 -1.22 2.62 -4.57
CA ALA A 313 -1.01 1.75 -5.72
C ALA A 313 0.10 0.71 -5.44
N SER A 314 1.18 1.13 -4.79
CA SER A 314 2.29 0.24 -4.38
C SER A 314 1.83 -0.83 -3.38
N SER A 315 1.01 -0.45 -2.38
CA SER A 315 0.51 -1.39 -1.36
C SER A 315 -0.48 -2.43 -1.89
N LEU A 316 -1.15 -2.12 -3.00
CA LEU A 316 -2.11 -3.03 -3.65
C LEU A 316 -1.45 -3.90 -4.74
N GLY A 317 -0.22 -3.61 -5.16
CA GLY A 317 0.52 -4.29 -6.23
C GLY A 317 1.50 -5.36 -5.74
N GLU A 318 1.62 -5.57 -4.43
CA GLU A 318 2.39 -6.64 -3.79
C GLU A 318 1.50 -7.85 -3.49
#